data_a29f36e93e22a067b73cb96394b711f8
#
_entry.id   a29f36e93e22a067b73cb96394b711f8
#
_cell.length_a   1.000
_cell.length_b   1.000
_cell.length_c   1.000
_cell.angle_alpha   90.00
_cell.angle_beta   90.00
_cell.angle_gamma   90.00
#
_symmetry.space_group_name_H-M   'P 1'
#
loop_
_entity.id
_entity.type
_entity.pdbx_description
1 polymer ?
#
loop_
_entity_poly.entity_id
_entity_poly.type
_entity_poly.pdbx_seq_one_letter_code
_entity_poly.pdbx_strand_id
1 'polypeptide(L)'
;MAERKDTPFTGEHFAAWCEKMVGQPYWYGGCVYKCTQSLLNRKAKQYPSHYTSSRMKRYKDDIAKKKVCADCIGGAKGYAWTNGGQGVLEAIGTDKGISNKSGANSCPDKGANSMFAWAKSKGMEWGTIDTLPEIIGLALHTDGHVGYYIGNGYAVEWRGFNYGCVRTKVKERKWKYWYKLPFIQYGEAATDVPAPEIALGSRLLKRGMVGSDIKALQELLMQLGYALPKYGA
;
A
#
# COMPACT_ATOMS: atom_id res chain seq x y z
N MET A 1 -5.82 12.43 15.08
CA MET A 1 -5.51 11.30 14.18
C MET A 1 -6.52 11.09 13.05
N ALA A 2 -7.81 11.42 13.22
CA ALA A 2 -8.80 11.32 12.13
C ALA A 2 -8.47 12.24 10.94
N GLU A 3 -8.07 13.48 11.17
CA GLU A 3 -7.78 14.47 10.12
C GLU A 3 -6.69 14.07 9.13
N ARG A 4 -5.66 13.30 9.56
CA ARG A 4 -4.57 12.91 8.65
C ARG A 4 -4.95 11.82 7.66
N LYS A 5 -5.91 10.95 7.98
CA LYS A 5 -6.42 9.94 7.03
C LYS A 5 -7.21 10.55 5.88
N ASP A 6 -7.82 11.69 6.11
CA ASP A 6 -8.64 12.39 5.11
C ASP A 6 -7.86 13.47 4.37
N THR A 7 -6.62 13.77 4.80
CA THR A 7 -5.76 14.76 4.16
C THR A 7 -4.89 14.10 3.08
N PRO A 8 -5.09 14.42 1.79
CA PRO A 8 -4.26 13.87 0.71
C PRO A 8 -2.76 14.11 0.94
N PHE A 9 -1.95 13.17 0.44
CA PHE A 9 -0.49 13.18 0.54
C PHE A 9 0.09 13.00 1.94
N THR A 10 -0.71 12.66 2.95
CA THR A 10 -0.18 12.13 4.21
C THR A 10 0.07 10.63 4.11
N GLY A 11 1.01 10.10 4.92
CA GLY A 11 1.30 8.67 4.97
C GLY A 11 0.06 7.84 5.29
N GLU A 12 -0.76 8.33 6.23
CA GLU A 12 -2.00 7.69 6.66
C GLU A 12 -3.06 7.65 5.55
N HIS A 13 -3.24 8.75 4.81
CA HIS A 13 -4.17 8.79 3.68
C HIS A 13 -3.69 7.86 2.56
N PHE A 14 -2.39 7.90 2.24
CA PHE A 14 -1.81 7.03 1.22
C PHE A 14 -1.98 5.54 1.57
N ALA A 15 -1.67 5.15 2.81
CA ALA A 15 -1.85 3.77 3.28
C ALA A 15 -3.32 3.33 3.25
N ALA A 16 -4.24 4.16 3.72
CA ALA A 16 -5.68 3.88 3.68
C ALA A 16 -6.19 3.75 2.24
N TRP A 17 -5.68 4.57 1.32
CA TRP A 17 -5.98 4.43 -0.10
C TRP A 17 -5.41 3.13 -0.68
N CYS A 18 -4.16 2.76 -0.35
CA CYS A 18 -3.56 1.49 -0.77
C CYS A 18 -4.40 0.28 -0.31
N GLU A 19 -4.91 0.29 0.91
CA GLU A 19 -5.78 -0.79 1.42
C GLU A 19 -7.06 -0.93 0.59
N LYS A 20 -7.68 0.18 0.18
CA LYS A 20 -8.87 0.18 -0.68
C LYS A 20 -8.57 -0.34 -2.10
N MET A 21 -7.32 -0.34 -2.52
CA MET A 21 -6.88 -0.88 -3.81
C MET A 21 -6.63 -2.40 -3.78
N VAL A 22 -6.67 -3.06 -2.62
CA VAL A 22 -6.53 -4.52 -2.51
C VAL A 22 -7.57 -5.23 -3.38
N GLY A 23 -7.14 -6.24 -4.15
CA GLY A 23 -7.96 -6.95 -5.13
C GLY A 23 -7.95 -6.32 -6.54
N GLN A 24 -7.26 -5.19 -6.74
CA GLN A 24 -7.04 -4.65 -8.08
C GLN A 24 -5.89 -5.38 -8.79
N PRO A 25 -5.93 -5.52 -10.14
CA PRO A 25 -4.95 -6.30 -10.88
C PRO A 25 -3.58 -5.63 -10.97
N TYR A 26 -2.56 -6.49 -11.12
CA TYR A 26 -1.22 -6.07 -11.52
C TYR A 26 -1.09 -6.07 -13.04
N TRP A 27 -0.80 -4.90 -13.62
CA TRP A 27 -0.41 -4.76 -15.02
C TRP A 27 0.97 -4.11 -15.08
N TYR A 28 1.96 -4.78 -15.65
CA TYR A 28 3.31 -4.26 -15.74
C TYR A 28 3.35 -2.91 -16.50
N GLY A 29 4.00 -1.90 -15.92
CA GLY A 29 3.97 -0.54 -16.44
C GLY A 29 2.65 0.21 -16.22
N GLY A 30 1.71 -0.34 -15.44
CA GLY A 30 0.49 0.34 -15.01
C GLY A 30 0.76 1.35 -13.90
N CYS A 31 0.07 2.47 -13.91
CA CYS A 31 0.18 3.53 -12.89
C CYS A 31 -1.22 4.03 -12.51
N VAL A 32 -2.05 3.15 -11.95
CA VAL A 32 -3.44 3.45 -11.59
C VAL A 32 -4.24 3.88 -12.83
N TYR A 33 -4.22 3.04 -13.84
CA TYR A 33 -5.00 3.23 -15.06
C TYR A 33 -6.25 2.38 -15.06
N LYS A 34 -7.31 2.88 -15.69
CA LYS A 34 -8.46 2.07 -16.04
C LYS A 34 -8.03 0.94 -16.98
N CYS A 35 -8.42 -0.31 -16.66
CA CYS A 35 -8.20 -1.44 -17.56
C CYS A 35 -9.09 -1.27 -18.80
N THR A 36 -8.46 -1.03 -19.96
CA THR A 36 -9.13 -0.87 -21.25
C THR A 36 -8.41 -1.65 -22.34
N GLN A 37 -9.09 -1.96 -23.43
CA GLN A 37 -8.48 -2.62 -24.58
C GLN A 37 -7.35 -1.77 -25.19
N SER A 38 -7.51 -0.45 -25.24
CA SER A 38 -6.49 0.48 -25.72
C SER A 38 -5.23 0.44 -24.84
N LEU A 39 -5.40 0.44 -23.50
CA LEU A 39 -4.27 0.28 -22.57
C LEU A 39 -3.59 -1.07 -22.77
N LEU A 40 -4.35 -2.16 -22.88
CA LEU A 40 -3.82 -3.51 -23.08
C LEU A 40 -2.96 -3.56 -24.35
N ASN A 41 -3.47 -3.07 -25.47
CA ASN A 41 -2.74 -3.06 -26.75
C ASN A 41 -1.43 -2.26 -26.65
N ARG A 42 -1.46 -1.08 -26.03
CA ARG A 42 -0.29 -0.23 -25.82
C ARG A 42 0.75 -0.93 -24.93
N LYS A 43 0.33 -1.51 -23.81
CA LYS A 43 1.23 -2.20 -22.88
C LYS A 43 1.80 -3.51 -23.44
N ALA A 44 1.01 -4.25 -24.19
CA ALA A 44 1.48 -5.45 -24.90
C ALA A 44 2.57 -5.12 -25.95
N LYS A 45 2.41 -4.00 -26.68
CA LYS A 45 3.44 -3.51 -27.60
C LYS A 45 4.71 -3.06 -26.86
N GLN A 46 4.55 -2.39 -25.72
CA GLN A 46 5.66 -1.83 -24.93
C GLN A 46 6.44 -2.93 -24.16
N TYR A 47 5.75 -3.95 -23.67
CA TYR A 47 6.30 -4.99 -22.78
C TYR A 47 5.85 -6.40 -23.18
N PRO A 48 6.21 -6.89 -24.37
CA PRO A 48 5.68 -8.15 -24.92
C PRO A 48 5.93 -9.36 -24.02
N SER A 49 7.05 -9.39 -23.31
CA SER A 49 7.38 -10.48 -22.37
C SER A 49 6.45 -10.56 -21.15
N HIS A 50 5.78 -9.48 -20.81
CA HIS A 50 4.81 -9.44 -19.70
C HIS A 50 3.37 -9.70 -20.16
N TYR A 51 3.05 -9.42 -21.42
CA TYR A 51 1.70 -9.50 -21.99
C TYR A 51 1.56 -10.67 -22.96
N THR A 52 1.92 -11.86 -22.49
CA THR A 52 1.93 -13.10 -23.28
C THR A 52 0.52 -13.60 -23.59
N SER A 53 0.38 -14.45 -24.61
CA SER A 53 -0.91 -15.07 -24.99
C SER A 53 -1.58 -15.80 -23.84
N SER A 54 -0.82 -16.50 -22.99
CA SER A 54 -1.32 -17.22 -21.82
C SER A 54 -1.95 -16.31 -20.75
N ARG A 55 -1.59 -15.03 -20.75
CA ARG A 55 -2.12 -14.04 -19.78
C ARG A 55 -3.31 -13.24 -20.32
N MET A 56 -3.59 -13.29 -21.63
CA MET A 56 -4.60 -12.43 -22.28
C MET A 56 -6.00 -12.60 -21.73
N LYS A 57 -6.39 -13.84 -21.37
CA LYS A 57 -7.74 -14.09 -20.80
C LYS A 57 -7.93 -13.23 -19.55
N ARG A 58 -6.96 -13.21 -18.63
CA ARG A 58 -7.07 -12.47 -17.37
C ARG A 58 -7.09 -10.95 -17.59
N TYR A 59 -6.30 -10.43 -18.54
CA TYR A 59 -6.36 -9.01 -18.87
C TYR A 59 -7.71 -8.60 -19.45
N LYS A 60 -8.34 -9.45 -20.29
CA LYS A 60 -9.69 -9.23 -20.81
C LYS A 60 -10.75 -9.30 -19.70
N ASP A 61 -10.61 -10.21 -18.76
CA ASP A 61 -11.49 -10.31 -17.58
C ASP A 61 -11.38 -9.05 -16.70
N ASP A 62 -10.17 -8.47 -16.53
CA ASP A 62 -9.98 -7.22 -15.80
C ASP A 62 -10.67 -6.04 -16.51
N ILE A 63 -10.62 -5.99 -17.85
CA ILE A 63 -11.32 -4.99 -18.66
C ILE A 63 -12.84 -5.15 -18.48
N ALA A 64 -13.37 -6.35 -18.65
CA ALA A 64 -14.80 -6.63 -18.53
C ALA A 64 -15.33 -6.26 -17.14
N LYS A 65 -14.53 -6.45 -16.09
CA LYS A 65 -14.84 -6.08 -14.70
C LYS A 65 -14.56 -4.62 -14.39
N LYS A 66 -14.17 -3.82 -15.38
CA LYS A 66 -13.90 -2.39 -15.23
C LYS A 66 -12.91 -2.09 -14.10
N LYS A 67 -11.89 -2.93 -13.95
CA LYS A 67 -10.85 -2.82 -12.93
C LYS A 67 -9.91 -1.62 -13.17
N VAL A 68 -9.13 -1.31 -12.13
CA VAL A 68 -8.03 -0.33 -12.17
C VAL A 68 -6.71 -1.06 -11.92
N CYS A 69 -5.70 -0.83 -12.74
CA CYS A 69 -4.45 -1.58 -12.67
C CYS A 69 -3.24 -0.69 -12.34
N ALA A 70 -2.28 -1.28 -11.64
CA ALA A 70 -0.95 -0.69 -11.41
C ALA A 70 0.10 -1.80 -11.40
N ASP A 71 1.39 -1.43 -11.52
CA ASP A 71 2.50 -2.26 -11.08
C ASP A 71 2.95 -1.87 -9.66
N CYS A 72 4.03 -2.46 -9.17
CA CYS A 72 4.48 -2.25 -7.80
C CYS A 72 4.75 -0.77 -7.47
N ILE A 73 5.51 -0.05 -8.31
CA ILE A 73 5.77 1.38 -8.11
C ILE A 73 4.68 2.26 -8.71
N GLY A 74 3.91 1.73 -9.64
CA GLY A 74 2.77 2.39 -10.26
C GLY A 74 1.65 2.69 -9.28
N GLY A 75 1.56 1.97 -8.17
CA GLY A 75 0.67 2.30 -7.07
C GLY A 75 0.94 3.69 -6.51
N ALA A 76 2.18 3.97 -6.07
CA ALA A 76 2.56 5.27 -5.53
C ALA A 76 2.56 6.38 -6.60
N LYS A 77 3.10 6.09 -7.79
CA LYS A 77 3.06 7.06 -8.90
C LYS A 77 1.63 7.43 -9.27
N GLY A 78 0.78 6.42 -9.43
CA GLY A 78 -0.62 6.64 -9.79
C GLY A 78 -1.39 7.39 -8.72
N TYR A 79 -1.15 7.12 -7.45
CA TYR A 79 -1.70 7.91 -6.36
C TYR A 79 -1.34 9.39 -6.48
N ALA A 80 -0.06 9.69 -6.68
CA ALA A 80 0.38 11.07 -6.86
C ALA A 80 -0.18 11.71 -8.15
N TRP A 81 -0.17 10.98 -9.27
CA TRP A 81 -0.61 11.46 -10.58
C TRP A 81 -2.13 11.63 -10.70
N THR A 82 -2.89 11.05 -9.78
CA THR A 82 -4.35 11.24 -9.64
C THR A 82 -4.71 12.17 -8.48
N ASN A 83 -3.80 13.04 -8.08
CA ASN A 83 -4.00 14.01 -7.02
C ASN A 83 -4.46 13.37 -5.69
N GLY A 84 -3.65 12.44 -5.17
CA GLY A 84 -3.97 11.72 -3.93
C GLY A 84 -5.00 10.61 -4.12
N GLY A 85 -5.09 10.03 -5.32
CA GLY A 85 -6.04 8.94 -5.62
C GLY A 85 -7.46 9.41 -5.96
N GLN A 86 -7.63 10.71 -6.27
CA GLN A 86 -8.93 11.31 -6.57
C GLN A 86 -9.62 10.62 -7.76
N GLY A 87 -10.90 10.26 -7.59
CA GLY A 87 -11.73 9.64 -8.61
C GLY A 87 -11.38 8.17 -8.93
N VAL A 88 -10.32 7.63 -8.31
CA VAL A 88 -9.84 6.26 -8.61
C VAL A 88 -10.80 5.20 -8.09
N LEU A 89 -11.25 5.35 -6.84
CA LEU A 89 -12.13 4.35 -6.22
C LEU A 89 -13.50 4.32 -6.88
N GLU A 90 -14.00 5.47 -7.28
CA GLU A 90 -15.29 5.65 -8.00
C GLU A 90 -15.23 5.09 -9.43
N ALA A 91 -14.04 4.96 -9.99
CA ALA A 91 -13.85 4.37 -11.31
C ALA A 91 -13.85 2.83 -11.29
N ILE A 92 -13.59 2.20 -10.13
CA ILE A 92 -13.57 0.74 -10.00
C ILE A 92 -14.99 0.19 -10.22
N GLY A 93 -15.12 -0.77 -11.14
CA GLY A 93 -16.41 -1.39 -11.47
C GLY A 93 -17.39 -0.51 -12.27
N THR A 94 -17.02 0.71 -12.63
CA THR A 94 -17.87 1.67 -13.36
C THR A 94 -17.26 2.08 -14.70
N ASP A 95 -17.96 2.88 -15.50
CA ASP A 95 -17.42 3.47 -16.75
C ASP A 95 -16.73 4.83 -16.53
N LYS A 96 -16.64 5.29 -15.29
CA LYS A 96 -15.93 6.54 -14.97
C LYS A 96 -14.46 6.43 -15.36
N GLY A 97 -13.96 7.48 -16.02
CA GLY A 97 -12.54 7.66 -16.33
C GLY A 97 -11.73 8.04 -15.09
N ILE A 98 -10.42 7.95 -15.22
CA ILE A 98 -9.47 8.40 -14.20
C ILE A 98 -8.64 9.53 -14.83
N SER A 99 -8.63 10.70 -14.20
CA SER A 99 -7.71 11.78 -14.56
C SER A 99 -6.34 11.49 -13.97
N ASN A 100 -5.44 10.97 -14.80
CA ASN A 100 -4.08 10.62 -14.41
C ASN A 100 -3.08 11.45 -15.21
N LYS A 101 -2.33 12.32 -14.53
CA LYS A 101 -1.35 13.21 -15.15
C LYS A 101 0.06 12.81 -14.72
N SER A 102 0.80 12.14 -15.61
CA SER A 102 2.19 11.73 -15.34
C SER A 102 3.06 12.93 -14.93
N GLY A 103 3.88 12.72 -13.90
CA GLY A 103 4.75 13.76 -13.34
C GLY A 103 4.06 14.76 -12.39
N ALA A 104 2.75 14.67 -12.20
CA ALA A 104 2.05 15.55 -11.26
C ALA A 104 2.52 15.36 -9.81
N ASN A 105 2.30 16.41 -9.00
CA ASN A 105 2.60 16.42 -7.57
C ASN A 105 4.06 16.00 -7.25
N SER A 106 5.00 16.50 -8.05
CA SER A 106 6.45 16.26 -7.89
C SER A 106 6.86 14.78 -7.89
N CYS A 107 6.01 13.89 -8.42
CA CYS A 107 6.30 12.46 -8.50
C CYS A 107 6.81 12.07 -9.91
N PRO A 108 8.11 11.85 -10.10
CA PRO A 108 8.69 11.51 -11.40
C PRO A 108 8.33 10.10 -11.85
N ASP A 109 8.37 9.87 -13.17
CA ASP A 109 8.21 8.52 -13.74
C ASP A 109 9.50 7.71 -13.61
N LYS A 110 9.63 7.00 -12.49
CA LYS A 110 10.79 6.17 -12.16
C LYS A 110 10.34 4.74 -11.81
N GLY A 111 11.20 3.76 -12.11
CA GLY A 111 11.04 2.38 -11.64
C GLY A 111 11.36 2.24 -10.14
N ALA A 112 11.08 1.08 -9.55
CA ALA A 112 11.23 0.85 -8.10
C ALA A 112 12.63 1.20 -7.57
N ASN A 113 13.69 0.69 -8.21
CA ASN A 113 15.07 0.96 -7.80
C ASN A 113 15.45 2.44 -7.99
N SER A 114 15.05 3.03 -9.13
CA SER A 114 15.34 4.43 -9.42
C SER A 114 14.54 5.39 -8.53
N MET A 115 13.35 5.01 -8.07
CA MET A 115 12.57 5.78 -7.10
C MET A 115 13.25 5.81 -5.74
N PHE A 116 13.75 4.67 -5.27
CA PHE A 116 14.52 4.60 -4.02
C PHE A 116 15.82 5.42 -4.11
N ALA A 117 16.58 5.30 -5.20
CA ALA A 117 17.78 6.10 -5.42
C ALA A 117 17.46 7.61 -5.45
N TRP A 118 16.37 7.99 -6.12
CA TRP A 118 15.91 9.37 -6.16
C TRP A 118 15.47 9.90 -4.79
N ALA A 119 14.74 9.12 -4.00
CA ALA A 119 14.36 9.49 -2.65
C ALA A 119 15.61 9.78 -1.80
N LYS A 120 16.63 8.93 -1.85
CA LYS A 120 17.92 9.16 -1.17
C LYS A 120 18.59 10.45 -1.65
N SER A 121 18.61 10.71 -2.97
CA SER A 121 19.21 11.95 -3.52
C SER A 121 18.47 13.22 -3.09
N LYS A 122 17.22 13.09 -2.64
CA LYS A 122 16.42 14.19 -2.06
C LYS A 122 16.57 14.32 -0.55
N GLY A 123 17.49 13.56 0.06
CA GLY A 123 17.71 13.58 1.51
C GLY A 123 16.60 12.93 2.32
N MET A 124 15.76 12.10 1.68
CA MET A 124 14.70 11.42 2.42
C MET A 124 15.27 10.34 3.35
N GLU A 125 14.67 10.20 4.52
CA GLU A 125 15.04 9.16 5.48
C GLU A 125 14.80 7.76 4.88
N TRP A 126 15.71 6.86 5.18
CA TRP A 126 15.66 5.47 4.80
C TRP A 126 16.48 4.61 5.78
N GLY A 127 16.22 3.33 5.82
CA GLY A 127 16.99 2.37 6.62
C GLY A 127 16.82 0.95 6.14
N THR A 128 17.51 0.02 6.79
CA THR A 128 17.35 -1.41 6.57
C THR A 128 16.03 -1.89 7.19
N ILE A 129 15.48 -2.98 6.71
CA ILE A 129 14.13 -3.42 7.11
C ILE A 129 14.01 -3.77 8.59
N ASP A 130 15.09 -4.19 9.23
CA ASP A 130 15.18 -4.47 10.66
C ASP A 130 15.05 -3.20 11.53
N THR A 131 15.26 -2.03 10.94
CA THR A 131 15.09 -0.72 11.59
C THR A 131 13.77 -0.04 11.20
N LEU A 132 12.81 -0.78 10.62
CA LEU A 132 11.54 -0.21 10.16
C LEU A 132 10.80 0.48 11.32
N PRO A 133 10.62 1.81 11.28
CA PRO A 133 9.85 2.51 12.29
C PRO A 133 8.35 2.33 12.06
N GLU A 134 7.56 2.50 13.11
CA GLU A 134 6.09 2.47 13.02
C GLU A 134 5.56 3.78 12.42
N ILE A 135 5.98 4.08 11.19
CA ILE A 135 5.52 5.25 10.40
C ILE A 135 4.70 4.73 9.22
N ILE A 136 3.42 5.02 9.21
CA ILE A 136 2.48 4.57 8.17
C ILE A 136 2.78 5.27 6.83
N GLY A 137 2.66 4.53 5.73
CA GLY A 137 2.86 5.06 4.37
C GLY A 137 4.29 4.95 3.85
N LEU A 138 5.26 4.44 4.66
CA LEU A 138 6.62 4.19 4.19
C LEU A 138 6.64 3.21 3.02
N ALA A 139 7.53 3.45 2.06
CA ALA A 139 7.81 2.49 1.01
C ALA A 139 8.78 1.42 1.52
N LEU A 140 8.46 0.15 1.26
CA LEU A 140 9.31 -1.01 1.55
C LEU A 140 9.93 -1.49 0.23
N HIS A 141 11.24 -1.59 0.19
CA HIS A 141 11.98 -1.85 -1.04
C HIS A 141 12.78 -3.16 -0.98
N THR A 142 12.74 -3.88 -2.06
CA THR A 142 13.74 -4.90 -2.45
C THR A 142 14.08 -4.69 -3.92
N ASP A 143 15.12 -5.34 -4.42
CA ASP A 143 15.54 -5.14 -5.80
C ASP A 143 14.40 -5.40 -6.80
N GLY A 144 14.11 -4.39 -7.62
CA GLY A 144 13.04 -4.40 -8.62
C GLY A 144 11.61 -4.36 -8.08
N HIS A 145 11.40 -4.22 -6.75
CA HIS A 145 10.06 -4.28 -6.18
C HIS A 145 9.86 -3.32 -5.00
N VAL A 146 8.62 -2.88 -4.80
CA VAL A 146 8.21 -2.00 -3.71
C VAL A 146 6.81 -2.35 -3.20
N GLY A 147 6.61 -2.19 -1.90
CA GLY A 147 5.33 -2.21 -1.22
C GLY A 147 5.19 -1.00 -0.30
N TYR A 148 4.08 -0.87 0.40
CA TYR A 148 3.77 0.30 1.21
C TYR A 148 3.31 -0.13 2.59
N TYR A 149 4.01 0.33 3.62
CA TYR A 149 3.73 -0.01 5.00
C TYR A 149 2.42 0.61 5.47
N ILE A 150 1.55 -0.20 6.05
CA ILE A 150 0.23 0.21 6.53
C ILE A 150 0.08 0.11 8.04
N GLY A 151 1.21 -0.12 8.75
CA GLY A 151 1.24 -0.27 10.20
C GLY A 151 1.10 -1.72 10.67
N ASN A 152 1.41 -1.95 11.95
CA ASN A 152 1.23 -3.23 12.62
C ASN A 152 1.89 -4.43 11.91
N GLY A 153 3.05 -4.22 11.28
CA GLY A 153 3.78 -5.26 10.56
C GLY A 153 3.16 -5.72 9.25
N TYR A 154 2.25 -4.93 8.67
CA TYR A 154 1.62 -5.21 7.38
C TYR A 154 2.00 -4.20 6.30
N ALA A 155 1.94 -4.65 5.06
CA ALA A 155 2.13 -3.82 3.87
C ALA A 155 1.08 -4.15 2.81
N VAL A 156 0.80 -3.19 1.94
CA VAL A 156 0.09 -3.41 0.67
C VAL A 156 1.09 -3.34 -0.47
N GLU A 157 1.02 -4.28 -1.39
CA GLU A 157 1.90 -4.34 -2.56
C GLU A 157 1.15 -4.82 -3.79
N TRP A 158 1.45 -4.26 -4.96
CA TRP A 158 1.10 -4.87 -6.24
C TRP A 158 2.15 -5.95 -6.54
N ARG A 159 1.89 -7.17 -6.07
CA ARG A 159 2.86 -8.25 -5.92
C ARG A 159 3.28 -8.90 -7.24
N GLY A 160 2.53 -8.67 -8.30
CA GLY A 160 2.77 -9.25 -9.61
C GLY A 160 1.51 -9.83 -10.24
N PHE A 161 1.61 -10.28 -11.49
CA PHE A 161 0.48 -10.72 -12.30
C PHE A 161 -0.43 -11.73 -11.60
N ASN A 162 0.14 -12.72 -10.92
CA ASN A 162 -0.63 -13.80 -10.29
C ASN A 162 -1.38 -13.37 -9.02
N TYR A 163 -0.97 -12.26 -8.40
CA TYR A 163 -1.48 -11.85 -7.10
C TYR A 163 -2.32 -10.57 -7.16
N GLY A 164 -1.98 -9.62 -8.05
CA GLY A 164 -2.56 -8.29 -8.03
C GLY A 164 -2.09 -7.46 -6.84
N CYS A 165 -2.92 -6.54 -6.41
CA CYS A 165 -2.74 -5.76 -5.19
C CYS A 165 -3.20 -6.57 -3.98
N VAL A 166 -2.31 -6.80 -3.03
CA VAL A 166 -2.54 -7.67 -1.87
C VAL A 166 -1.98 -7.06 -0.60
N ARG A 167 -2.57 -7.43 0.53
CA ARG A 167 -2.02 -7.19 1.86
C ARG A 167 -1.10 -8.35 2.25
N THR A 168 0.09 -8.04 2.75
CA THR A 168 1.09 -9.04 3.16
C THR A 168 1.69 -8.68 4.51
N LYS A 169 2.19 -9.67 5.25
CA LYS A 169 2.98 -9.40 6.45
C LYS A 169 4.40 -9.05 6.04
N VAL A 170 4.96 -8.00 6.62
CA VAL A 170 6.32 -7.54 6.32
C VAL A 170 7.33 -8.67 6.54
N LYS A 171 7.23 -9.40 7.64
CA LYS A 171 8.12 -10.52 8.01
C LYS A 171 8.07 -11.72 7.05
N GLU A 172 7.02 -11.87 6.27
CA GLU A 172 6.86 -12.95 5.29
C GLU A 172 7.42 -12.58 3.90
N ARG A 173 7.94 -11.35 3.77
CA ARG A 173 8.47 -10.82 2.52
C ARG A 173 9.97 -10.52 2.67
N LYS A 174 10.70 -10.59 1.55
CA LYS A 174 12.15 -10.35 1.51
C LYS A 174 12.45 -8.88 1.28
N TRP A 175 11.82 -7.99 2.07
CA TRP A 175 12.16 -6.58 2.05
C TRP A 175 13.60 -6.37 2.52
N LYS A 176 14.29 -5.38 1.96
CA LYS A 176 15.66 -5.02 2.35
C LYS A 176 15.74 -3.67 3.03
N TYR A 177 14.93 -2.72 2.56
CA TYR A 177 14.95 -1.33 2.99
C TYR A 177 13.55 -0.79 3.18
N TRP A 178 13.43 0.25 3.98
CA TRP A 178 12.30 1.16 4.03
C TRP A 178 12.78 2.57 3.67
N TYR A 179 11.87 3.42 3.15
CA TYR A 179 12.19 4.81 2.85
C TYR A 179 10.95 5.70 2.78
N LYS A 180 11.14 7.01 3.02
CA LYS A 180 10.12 8.04 2.82
C LYS A 180 10.04 8.42 1.34
N LEU A 181 8.83 8.43 0.77
CA LEU A 181 8.58 8.96 -0.58
C LEU A 181 8.60 10.49 -0.54
N PRO A 182 9.35 11.19 -1.43
CA PRO A 182 9.51 12.65 -1.35
C PRO A 182 8.22 13.48 -1.54
N PHE A 183 7.16 12.88 -2.07
CA PHE A 183 5.86 13.51 -2.30
C PHE A 183 4.79 13.12 -1.28
N ILE A 184 5.17 12.42 -0.21
CA ILE A 184 4.30 12.05 0.91
C ILE A 184 4.79 12.76 2.17
N GLN A 185 3.87 13.36 2.92
CA GLN A 185 4.11 13.94 4.23
C GLN A 185 3.93 12.86 5.30
N TYR A 186 4.93 12.69 6.12
CA TYR A 186 4.89 11.71 7.21
C TYR A 186 4.69 12.42 8.54
N GLY A 187 3.90 11.82 9.43
CA GLY A 187 3.93 12.14 10.85
C GLY A 187 5.30 11.78 11.44
N GLU A 188 5.58 12.31 12.60
CA GLU A 188 6.66 11.78 13.43
C GLU A 188 6.38 10.29 13.67
N ALA A 189 7.44 9.46 13.76
CA ALA A 189 7.28 8.11 14.26
C ALA A 189 6.43 8.22 15.53
N ALA A 190 5.46 7.35 15.70
CA ALA A 190 4.75 7.29 16.96
C ALA A 190 5.80 7.00 18.04
N THR A 191 6.43 8.08 18.54
CA THR A 191 7.10 8.03 19.84
C THR A 191 6.00 7.50 20.74
N ASP A 192 6.25 6.49 21.54
CA ASP A 192 5.33 5.89 22.52
C ASP A 192 4.31 6.90 23.09
N VAL A 193 3.44 7.41 22.24
CA VAL A 193 2.20 8.00 22.68
C VAL A 193 1.38 6.77 23.03
N PRO A 194 1.14 6.51 24.30
CA PRO A 194 0.32 5.38 24.69
C PRO A 194 -0.95 5.47 23.84
N ALA A 195 -1.25 4.41 23.09
CA ALA A 195 -2.50 4.33 22.33
C ALA A 195 -3.59 4.85 23.25
N PRO A 196 -4.51 5.74 22.79
CA PRO A 196 -5.50 6.34 23.66
C PRO A 196 -6.09 5.22 24.50
N GLU A 197 -6.03 5.39 25.82
CA GLU A 197 -6.36 4.33 26.76
C GLU A 197 -7.84 4.01 26.57
N ILE A 198 -8.09 2.99 25.75
CA ILE A 198 -9.45 2.48 25.55
C ILE A 198 -9.74 1.62 26.77
N ALA A 199 -10.59 2.12 27.66
CA ALA A 199 -10.96 1.41 28.87
C ALA A 199 -11.60 0.05 28.51
N LEU A 200 -11.18 -1.00 29.19
CA LEU A 200 -11.78 -2.33 29.06
C LEU A 200 -13.30 -2.24 29.31
N GLY A 201 -14.11 -2.75 28.37
CA GLY A 201 -15.56 -2.67 28.43
C GLY A 201 -16.19 -1.47 27.70
N SER A 202 -15.39 -0.54 27.16
CA SER A 202 -15.90 0.62 26.42
C SER A 202 -16.43 0.28 25.03
N ARG A 203 -16.10 -0.89 24.49
CA ARG A 203 -16.56 -1.40 23.19
C ARG A 203 -16.67 -2.92 23.16
N LEU A 204 -17.47 -3.43 22.22
CA LEU A 204 -17.55 -4.88 21.99
C LEU A 204 -16.24 -5.39 21.38
N LEU A 205 -15.58 -6.33 22.06
CA LEU A 205 -14.33 -6.93 21.60
C LEU A 205 -14.61 -8.13 20.68
N LYS A 206 -13.87 -8.21 19.56
CA LYS A 206 -13.97 -9.31 18.58
C LYS A 206 -12.58 -9.85 18.26
N ARG A 207 -12.51 -11.10 17.83
CA ARG A 207 -11.27 -11.72 17.36
C ARG A 207 -10.60 -10.90 16.26
N GLY A 208 -9.30 -10.65 16.39
CA GLY A 208 -8.51 -9.85 15.43
C GLY A 208 -8.46 -8.36 15.72
N MET A 209 -9.15 -7.87 16.76
CA MET A 209 -8.98 -6.48 17.20
C MET A 209 -7.68 -6.30 17.98
N VAL A 210 -7.16 -5.07 17.93
CA VAL A 210 -5.97 -4.63 18.68
C VAL A 210 -6.29 -3.32 19.40
N GLY A 211 -5.64 -3.08 20.55
CA GLY A 211 -5.83 -1.86 21.34
C GLY A 211 -5.43 -2.07 22.80
N SER A 212 -5.36 -0.98 23.56
CA SER A 212 -5.06 -1.02 25.01
C SER A 212 -6.07 -1.85 25.80
N ASP A 213 -7.35 -1.82 25.41
CA ASP A 213 -8.43 -2.65 25.96
C ASP A 213 -8.22 -4.14 25.71
N ILE A 214 -7.70 -4.55 24.55
CA ILE A 214 -7.34 -5.95 24.26
C ILE A 214 -6.15 -6.37 25.10
N LYS A 215 -5.13 -5.50 25.21
CA LYS A 215 -3.97 -5.76 26.07
C LYS A 215 -4.39 -5.92 27.53
N ALA A 216 -5.21 -5.01 28.06
CA ALA A 216 -5.74 -5.08 29.41
C ALA A 216 -6.57 -6.36 29.65
N LEU A 217 -7.39 -6.80 28.69
CA LEU A 217 -8.10 -8.07 28.77
C LEU A 217 -7.15 -9.27 28.82
N GLN A 218 -6.12 -9.27 27.99
CA GLN A 218 -5.11 -10.35 27.95
C GLN A 218 -4.34 -10.42 29.27
N GLU A 219 -3.93 -9.28 29.83
CA GLU A 219 -3.24 -9.21 31.12
C GLU A 219 -4.13 -9.72 32.27
N LEU A 220 -5.40 -9.33 32.28
CA LEU A 220 -6.37 -9.80 33.27
C LEU A 220 -6.58 -11.33 33.17
N LEU A 221 -6.72 -11.87 31.94
CA LEU A 221 -6.87 -13.31 31.74
C LEU A 221 -5.62 -14.08 32.21
N MET A 222 -4.42 -13.56 31.97
CA MET A 222 -3.18 -14.16 32.47
C MET A 222 -3.13 -14.13 34.01
N GLN A 223 -3.54 -13.05 34.65
CA GLN A 223 -3.64 -12.94 36.11
C GLN A 223 -4.63 -13.95 36.71
N LEU A 224 -5.69 -14.26 35.97
CA LEU A 224 -6.69 -15.27 36.34
C LEU A 224 -6.25 -16.70 36.01
N GLY A 225 -5.01 -16.92 35.53
CA GLY A 225 -4.43 -18.24 35.28
C GLY A 225 -4.77 -18.83 33.89
N TYR A 226 -5.38 -18.06 32.97
CA TYR A 226 -5.61 -18.55 31.62
C TYR A 226 -4.32 -18.48 30.80
N ALA A 227 -3.90 -19.63 30.24
CA ALA A 227 -2.81 -19.67 29.28
C ALA A 227 -3.26 -19.08 27.93
N LEU A 228 -2.83 -17.86 27.62
CA LEU A 228 -3.06 -17.27 26.30
C LEU A 228 -1.98 -17.78 25.35
N PRO A 229 -2.33 -18.30 24.15
CA PRO A 229 -1.36 -18.62 23.15
C PRO A 229 -0.60 -17.35 22.79
N LYS A 230 0.75 -17.41 22.75
CA LYS A 230 1.60 -16.29 22.31
C LYS A 230 1.30 -15.97 20.84
N TYR A 231 0.34 -15.08 20.59
CA TYR A 231 0.15 -14.46 19.30
C TYR A 231 0.92 -13.14 19.31
N GLY A 232 2.07 -13.17 18.64
CA GLY A 232 2.80 -12.01 18.17
C GLY A 232 3.22 -11.03 19.27
N ALA A 233 4.38 -11.26 19.85
CA ALA A 233 5.25 -10.18 20.23
C ALA A 233 5.84 -9.59 18.96
#